data_5254e315dc7000fce7ff06fde7424462
#
_entry.id   5254e315dc7000fce7ff06fde7424462
#
_cell.length_a   1.000
_cell.length_b   1.000
_cell.length_c   1.000
_cell.angle_alpha   90.00
_cell.angle_beta   90.00
_cell.angle_gamma   90.00
#
_symmetry.space_group_name_H-M   'P 1'
#
loop_
_entity.id
_entity.type
_entity.pdbx_description
1 polymer ?
#
loop_
_entity_poly.entity_id
_entity_poly.type
_entity_poly.pdbx_seq_one_letter_code
_entity_poly.pdbx_strand_id
1 'polypeptide(L)'
;MLTQRLQEYIQNYNSAQANFNLGREYESLGQTGAAISFYLRTAERSQTDLEQYEALLRMALCFERQQTRDDTEKVILQKAISLMPKRPEAYFVLSRLHEVKKEWHDSYTMANIGLSNCDFDLAPLTTDVQYPGYYGLLFEKGVAAWWVGQTEQAREIMHDLKFSYRMNEMFANSVNRNLGSIGWPNTTTPYTSDKQLAARVQFDGIETVEKNHAQSYQDMFVLSATNGKRNGRYLEIGSAEPFKNNNTALLETAFGWTGVSLDINQKVVTEFMEQRSNLVFCLDATKVDYAKFLHTLGFAGDMDYLQIDCDPPTYSFEILKRIPFDQYRFAVITFEHDYYVDTRIRDQAREYLLSKGYVLAAGDIAYNHSHSYEDWWIHPELVSADVQAHLVDSTSGLKFAGDYMFPTTAKPVEPPVVEVINRNRIDTRSNADVVNPDYMKGFWVVDNFYRDPDAIRAFA
;
A
#
# COMPACT_ATOMS: atom_id res chain seq x y z
N MET A 1 41.79 -21.23 3.68
CA MET A 1 41.38 -20.05 4.40
C MET A 1 41.49 -20.21 5.92
N LEU A 2 40.93 -21.27 6.54
CA LEU A 2 40.93 -21.44 8.01
C LEU A 2 42.35 -21.39 8.62
N THR A 3 43.31 -22.12 8.05
CA THR A 3 44.72 -22.13 8.56
C THR A 3 45.32 -20.72 8.59
N GLN A 4 45.10 -19.92 7.56
CA GLN A 4 45.57 -18.54 7.49
C GLN A 4 44.91 -17.68 8.58
N ARG A 5 43.60 -17.78 8.76
CA ARG A 5 42.85 -17.03 9.79
C ARG A 5 43.29 -17.44 11.21
N LEU A 6 43.58 -18.71 11.41
CA LEU A 6 44.13 -19.18 12.67
C LEU A 6 45.52 -18.58 12.95
N GLN A 7 46.39 -18.49 11.94
CA GLN A 7 47.68 -17.84 12.05
C GLN A 7 47.58 -16.35 12.39
N GLU A 8 46.70 -15.62 11.69
CA GLU A 8 46.40 -14.23 11.97
C GLU A 8 45.91 -14.04 13.41
N TYR A 9 45.01 -14.90 13.88
CA TYR A 9 44.51 -14.89 15.24
C TYR A 9 45.59 -15.18 16.28
N ILE A 10 46.43 -16.19 16.07
CA ILE A 10 47.50 -16.55 17.00
C ILE A 10 48.49 -15.38 17.15
N GLN A 11 48.80 -14.69 16.06
CA GLN A 11 49.70 -13.53 16.07
C GLN A 11 49.08 -12.32 16.79
N ASN A 12 47.77 -12.18 16.77
CA ASN A 12 47.09 -11.04 17.36
C ASN A 12 45.70 -11.42 17.94
N TYR A 13 45.72 -12.31 18.95
CA TYR A 13 44.49 -12.86 19.55
C TYR A 13 43.57 -11.82 20.24
N ASN A 14 44.14 -10.63 20.55
CA ASN A 14 43.38 -9.53 21.14
C ASN A 14 42.74 -8.60 20.08
N SER A 15 43.08 -8.74 18.81
CA SER A 15 42.49 -7.94 17.75
C SER A 15 41.03 -8.30 17.53
N ALA A 16 40.13 -7.31 17.60
CA ALA A 16 38.71 -7.47 17.23
C ALA A 16 38.57 -8.01 15.81
N GLN A 17 39.32 -7.43 14.86
CA GLN A 17 39.30 -7.84 13.45
C GLN A 17 39.75 -9.28 13.22
N ALA A 18 40.82 -9.73 13.92
CA ALA A 18 41.31 -11.11 13.80
C ALA A 18 40.24 -12.11 14.34
N ASN A 19 39.60 -11.77 15.45
CA ASN A 19 38.52 -12.57 16.01
C ASN A 19 37.30 -12.58 15.04
N PHE A 20 36.91 -11.44 14.49
CA PHE A 20 35.81 -11.34 13.53
C PHE A 20 36.05 -12.19 12.29
N ASN A 21 37.22 -12.08 11.69
CA ASN A 21 37.58 -12.86 10.51
C ASN A 21 37.56 -14.37 10.79
N LEU A 22 38.05 -14.80 11.95
CA LEU A 22 38.05 -16.20 12.33
C LEU A 22 36.60 -16.67 12.64
N GLY A 23 35.78 -15.84 13.26
CA GLY A 23 34.33 -16.08 13.45
C GLY A 23 33.60 -16.33 12.13
N ARG A 24 33.85 -15.48 11.12
CA ARG A 24 33.30 -15.64 9.77
C ARG A 24 33.73 -16.93 9.09
N GLU A 25 34.98 -17.31 9.26
CA GLU A 25 35.49 -18.56 8.70
C GLU A 25 34.82 -19.79 9.34
N TYR A 26 34.69 -19.82 10.68
CA TYR A 26 33.94 -20.89 11.35
C TYR A 26 32.47 -20.92 10.98
N GLU A 27 31.87 -19.76 10.82
CA GLU A 27 30.49 -19.66 10.37
C GLU A 27 30.28 -20.23 8.95
N SER A 28 31.22 -19.94 8.04
CA SER A 28 31.16 -20.49 6.66
C SER A 28 31.32 -22.01 6.61
N LEU A 29 31.97 -22.58 7.64
CA LEU A 29 32.10 -24.02 7.81
C LEU A 29 30.92 -24.66 8.59
N GLY A 30 29.89 -23.89 8.91
CA GLY A 30 28.75 -24.36 9.70
C GLY A 30 29.05 -24.55 11.19
N GLN A 31 30.22 -24.15 11.68
CA GLN A 31 30.62 -24.29 13.07
C GLN A 31 30.14 -23.11 13.91
N THR A 32 28.79 -22.99 14.02
CA THR A 32 28.13 -21.84 14.65
C THR A 32 28.54 -21.60 16.09
N GLY A 33 28.79 -22.65 16.89
CA GLY A 33 29.24 -22.51 18.28
C GLY A 33 30.62 -21.86 18.41
N ALA A 34 31.57 -22.24 17.54
CA ALA A 34 32.89 -21.61 17.47
C ALA A 34 32.75 -20.16 16.96
N ALA A 35 31.96 -19.93 15.92
CA ALA A 35 31.71 -18.60 15.37
C ALA A 35 31.16 -17.63 16.43
N ILE A 36 30.17 -18.04 17.21
CA ILE A 36 29.60 -17.26 18.32
C ILE A 36 30.68 -16.85 19.32
N SER A 37 31.55 -17.77 19.70
CA SER A 37 32.63 -17.48 20.66
C SER A 37 33.60 -16.41 20.14
N PHE A 38 33.91 -16.42 18.84
CA PHE A 38 34.76 -15.42 18.22
C PHE A 38 34.05 -14.08 17.99
N TYR A 39 32.79 -14.09 17.62
CA TYR A 39 32.01 -12.86 17.53
C TYR A 39 31.82 -12.20 18.91
N LEU A 40 31.60 -12.96 19.97
CA LEU A 40 31.56 -12.42 21.32
C LEU A 40 32.87 -11.72 21.68
N ARG A 41 34.01 -12.35 21.43
CA ARG A 41 35.33 -11.73 21.66
C ARG A 41 35.54 -10.50 20.80
N THR A 42 35.04 -10.50 19.57
CA THR A 42 35.00 -9.29 18.73
C THR A 42 34.25 -8.18 19.41
N ALA A 43 32.99 -8.43 19.82
CA ALA A 43 32.15 -7.43 20.47
C ALA A 43 32.79 -6.87 21.77
N GLU A 44 33.50 -7.72 22.55
CA GLU A 44 34.17 -7.29 23.77
C GLU A 44 35.45 -6.50 23.53
N ARG A 45 36.09 -6.65 22.36
CA ARG A 45 37.39 -6.04 22.03
C ARG A 45 37.30 -4.92 21.01
N SER A 46 36.14 -4.71 20.43
CA SER A 46 35.91 -3.65 19.45
C SER A 46 36.17 -2.27 20.04
N GLN A 47 36.76 -1.42 19.22
CA GLN A 47 37.07 -0.04 19.57
C GLN A 47 36.00 0.92 19.09
N THR A 48 35.04 0.44 18.23
CA THR A 48 33.97 1.20 17.65
C THR A 48 32.65 0.49 17.85
N ASP A 49 31.58 1.28 17.99
CA ASP A 49 30.20 0.76 18.10
C ASP A 49 29.80 -0.03 16.87
N LEU A 50 30.27 0.37 15.69
CA LEU A 50 29.95 -0.32 14.42
C LEU A 50 30.51 -1.74 14.38
N GLU A 51 31.80 -1.93 14.75
CA GLU A 51 32.40 -3.28 14.80
C GLU A 51 31.68 -4.16 15.84
N GLN A 52 31.35 -3.58 16.99
CA GLN A 52 30.62 -4.29 18.04
C GLN A 52 29.21 -4.68 17.53
N TYR A 53 28.51 -3.77 16.86
CA TYR A 53 27.20 -3.97 16.28
C TYR A 53 27.19 -5.10 15.25
N GLU A 54 28.13 -5.07 14.30
CA GLU A 54 28.27 -6.13 13.29
C GLU A 54 28.53 -7.50 13.92
N ALA A 55 29.37 -7.55 14.94
CA ALA A 55 29.64 -8.79 15.65
C ALA A 55 28.41 -9.34 16.38
N LEU A 56 27.62 -8.47 17.02
CA LEU A 56 26.37 -8.85 17.66
C LEU A 56 25.34 -9.39 16.64
N LEU A 57 25.20 -8.74 15.50
CA LEU A 57 24.31 -9.23 14.43
C LEU A 57 24.73 -10.60 13.90
N ARG A 58 26.01 -10.79 13.62
CA ARG A 58 26.53 -12.11 13.17
C ARG A 58 26.33 -13.18 14.22
N MET A 59 26.49 -12.83 15.49
CA MET A 59 26.24 -13.74 16.60
C MET A 59 24.76 -14.14 16.68
N ALA A 60 23.84 -13.20 16.52
CA ALA A 60 22.41 -13.46 16.47
C ALA A 60 22.05 -14.42 15.33
N LEU A 61 22.55 -14.17 14.11
CA LEU A 61 22.31 -15.05 12.95
C LEU A 61 22.89 -16.47 13.16
N CYS A 62 23.95 -16.62 13.95
CA CYS A 62 24.45 -17.94 14.33
C CYS A 62 23.51 -18.66 15.31
N PHE A 63 22.87 -17.94 16.23
CA PHE A 63 21.85 -18.50 17.11
C PHE A 63 20.57 -18.86 16.34
N GLU A 64 20.13 -18.04 15.40
CA GLU A 64 19.02 -18.33 14.50
C GLU A 64 19.21 -19.69 13.80
N ARG A 65 20.40 -19.96 13.28
CA ARG A 65 20.72 -21.25 12.63
C ARG A 65 20.68 -22.45 13.60
N GLN A 66 20.89 -22.23 14.89
CA GLN A 66 20.82 -23.28 15.90
C GLN A 66 19.37 -23.62 16.29
N GLN A 67 18.43 -22.69 16.09
CA GLN A 67 16.98 -22.83 16.36
C GLN A 67 16.63 -23.26 17.80
N THR A 68 17.50 -23.06 18.76
CA THR A 68 17.33 -23.56 20.13
C THR A 68 17.51 -22.51 21.22
N ARG A 69 17.84 -21.26 20.85
CA ARG A 69 18.20 -20.18 21.80
C ARG A 69 17.58 -18.84 21.44
N ASP A 70 16.31 -18.86 21.14
CA ASP A 70 15.57 -17.68 20.66
C ASP A 70 15.64 -16.50 21.63
N ASP A 71 15.51 -16.75 22.95
CA ASP A 71 15.60 -15.68 23.95
C ASP A 71 17.00 -15.06 24.01
N THR A 72 18.05 -15.85 23.84
CA THR A 72 19.42 -15.35 23.75
C THR A 72 19.61 -14.49 22.50
N GLU A 73 19.04 -14.92 21.38
CA GLU A 73 19.07 -14.18 20.11
C GLU A 73 18.35 -12.83 20.25
N LYS A 74 17.15 -12.80 20.84
CA LYS A 74 16.40 -11.58 21.12
C LYS A 74 17.21 -10.59 21.96
N VAL A 75 17.81 -11.06 23.06
CA VAL A 75 18.62 -10.22 23.94
C VAL A 75 19.84 -9.61 23.22
N ILE A 76 20.48 -10.38 22.34
CA ILE A 76 21.63 -9.91 21.56
C ILE A 76 21.19 -8.84 20.56
N LEU A 77 20.07 -9.05 19.87
CA LEU A 77 19.51 -8.07 18.94
C LEU A 77 19.06 -6.78 19.65
N GLN A 78 18.45 -6.90 20.82
CA GLN A 78 18.10 -5.74 21.64
C GLN A 78 19.35 -4.97 22.10
N LYS A 79 20.44 -5.69 22.44
CA LYS A 79 21.72 -5.04 22.74
C LYS A 79 22.29 -4.32 21.52
N ALA A 80 22.21 -4.90 20.33
CA ALA A 80 22.62 -4.26 19.09
C ALA A 80 21.80 -2.98 18.82
N ILE A 81 20.48 -3.04 18.97
CA ILE A 81 19.58 -1.87 18.86
C ILE A 81 19.99 -0.78 19.87
N SER A 82 20.23 -1.15 21.12
CA SER A 82 20.61 -0.19 22.16
C SER A 82 21.97 0.48 21.88
N LEU A 83 22.87 -0.24 21.22
CA LEU A 83 24.19 0.28 20.84
C LEU A 83 24.09 1.27 19.66
N MET A 84 23.31 0.92 18.64
CA MET A 84 23.14 1.74 17.43
C MET A 84 21.67 1.88 17.05
N PRO A 85 20.88 2.66 17.79
CA PRO A 85 19.41 2.72 17.65
C PRO A 85 18.95 3.35 16.32
N LYS A 86 19.86 3.96 15.56
CA LYS A 86 19.54 4.54 14.24
C LYS A 86 19.79 3.55 13.08
N ARG A 87 20.36 2.38 13.34
CA ARG A 87 20.59 1.39 12.30
C ARG A 87 19.43 0.41 12.17
N PRO A 88 18.97 0.13 10.94
CA PRO A 88 17.76 -0.67 10.71
C PRO A 88 17.96 -2.18 10.81
N GLU A 89 19.16 -2.69 10.65
CA GLU A 89 19.42 -4.12 10.45
C GLU A 89 18.99 -4.97 11.65
N ALA A 90 19.27 -4.51 12.87
CA ALA A 90 18.88 -5.25 14.08
C ALA A 90 17.36 -5.27 14.28
N TYR A 91 16.67 -4.19 13.96
CA TYR A 91 15.20 -4.15 13.98
C TYR A 91 14.59 -5.12 12.99
N PHE A 92 15.16 -5.19 11.78
CA PHE A 92 14.70 -6.14 10.76
C PHE A 92 14.87 -7.58 11.22
N VAL A 93 16.08 -7.95 11.68
CA VAL A 93 16.34 -9.32 12.13
C VAL A 93 15.46 -9.70 13.32
N LEU A 94 15.27 -8.77 14.29
CA LEU A 94 14.41 -9.01 15.45
C LEU A 94 12.94 -9.12 15.08
N SER A 95 12.46 -8.26 14.19
CA SER A 95 11.08 -8.34 13.68
C SER A 95 10.80 -9.66 12.98
N ARG A 96 11.71 -10.11 12.11
CA ARG A 96 11.64 -11.40 11.42
C ARG A 96 11.70 -12.59 12.41
N LEU A 97 12.52 -12.52 13.45
CA LEU A 97 12.55 -13.55 14.50
C LEU A 97 11.18 -13.67 15.19
N HIS A 98 10.58 -12.54 15.58
CA HIS A 98 9.25 -12.53 16.17
C HIS A 98 8.18 -13.05 15.17
N GLU A 99 8.28 -12.73 13.88
CA GLU A 99 7.40 -13.27 12.83
C GLU A 99 7.45 -14.80 12.79
N VAL A 100 8.66 -15.37 12.69
CA VAL A 100 8.87 -16.83 12.66
C VAL A 100 8.31 -17.53 13.89
N LYS A 101 8.37 -16.86 15.05
CA LYS A 101 7.80 -17.36 16.32
C LYS A 101 6.32 -17.04 16.48
N LYS A 102 5.69 -16.37 15.52
CA LYS A 102 4.28 -15.92 15.56
C LYS A 102 3.99 -14.95 16.72
N GLU A 103 4.97 -14.23 17.17
CA GLU A 103 4.87 -13.17 18.16
C GLU A 103 4.52 -11.85 17.44
N TRP A 104 3.31 -11.79 16.89
CA TRP A 104 2.89 -10.79 15.90
C TRP A 104 2.95 -9.36 16.40
N HIS A 105 2.57 -9.13 17.66
CA HIS A 105 2.61 -7.79 18.27
C HIS A 105 4.04 -7.27 18.41
N ASP A 106 4.98 -8.15 18.80
CA ASP A 106 6.37 -7.79 18.95
C ASP A 106 7.01 -7.56 17.58
N SER A 107 6.71 -8.41 16.59
CA SER A 107 7.14 -8.22 15.20
C SER A 107 6.68 -6.87 14.64
N TYR A 108 5.37 -6.58 14.77
CA TYR A 108 4.80 -5.30 14.33
C TYR A 108 5.47 -4.11 15.03
N THR A 109 5.66 -4.21 16.35
CA THR A 109 6.25 -3.14 17.15
C THR A 109 7.69 -2.87 16.74
N MET A 110 8.50 -3.91 16.60
CA MET A 110 9.92 -3.75 16.20
C MET A 110 10.05 -3.17 14.79
N ALA A 111 9.27 -3.68 13.83
CA ALA A 111 9.27 -3.12 12.48
C ALA A 111 8.82 -1.65 12.46
N ASN A 112 7.77 -1.31 13.20
CA ASN A 112 7.26 0.06 13.27
C ASN A 112 8.24 1.03 13.93
N ILE A 113 8.92 0.63 15.01
CA ILE A 113 9.97 1.42 15.66
C ILE A 113 11.14 1.61 14.69
N GLY A 114 11.58 0.56 14.01
CA GLY A 114 12.66 0.63 13.04
C GLY A 114 12.34 1.61 11.90
N LEU A 115 11.14 1.51 11.30
CA LEU A 115 10.68 2.42 10.25
C LEU A 115 10.62 3.89 10.69
N SER A 116 10.26 4.13 11.95
CA SER A 116 10.09 5.50 12.47
C SER A 116 11.39 6.15 12.96
N ASN A 117 12.37 5.34 13.39
CA ASN A 117 13.54 5.86 14.10
C ASN A 117 14.85 5.72 13.34
N CYS A 118 14.95 4.78 12.39
CA CYS A 118 16.22 4.51 11.73
C CYS A 118 16.55 5.54 10.65
N ASP A 119 17.85 5.65 10.39
CA ASP A 119 18.42 6.38 9.28
C ASP A 119 18.78 5.36 8.18
N PHE A 120 18.06 5.42 7.08
CA PHE A 120 18.21 4.47 5.96
C PHE A 120 19.31 4.89 4.98
N ASP A 121 19.91 6.07 5.16
CA ASP A 121 21.01 6.60 4.34
C ASP A 121 22.39 6.24 4.89
N LEU A 122 22.43 5.53 6.02
CA LEU A 122 23.68 5.08 6.61
C LEU A 122 24.43 4.12 5.66
N ALA A 123 25.78 4.25 5.65
CA ALA A 123 26.60 3.36 4.88
C ALA A 123 26.32 1.88 5.21
N PRO A 124 26.27 1.00 4.19
CA PRO A 124 26.05 -0.43 4.41
C PRO A 124 27.06 -1.02 5.38
N LEU A 125 26.65 -2.08 6.08
CA LEU A 125 27.55 -2.86 6.92
C LEU A 125 28.66 -3.52 6.06
N THR A 126 29.77 -3.82 6.69
CA THR A 126 30.86 -4.58 6.03
C THR A 126 30.51 -6.06 5.86
N THR A 127 29.51 -6.53 6.60
CA THR A 127 29.02 -7.90 6.57
C THR A 127 27.57 -7.98 6.11
N ASP A 128 27.27 -8.98 5.30
CA ASP A 128 25.88 -9.27 4.89
C ASP A 128 25.12 -9.92 6.05
N VAL A 129 24.05 -9.27 6.47
CA VAL A 129 23.11 -9.76 7.50
C VAL A 129 21.72 -10.03 6.92
N GLN A 130 21.62 -10.15 5.59
CA GLN A 130 20.40 -10.41 4.85
C GLN A 130 19.32 -9.30 5.01
N TYR A 131 19.75 -8.11 5.39
CA TYR A 131 18.87 -6.95 5.43
C TYR A 131 18.73 -6.36 4.02
N PRO A 132 17.53 -6.36 3.43
CA PRO A 132 17.37 -5.99 2.03
C PRO A 132 17.16 -4.47 1.80
N GLY A 133 17.18 -3.67 2.86
CA GLY A 133 16.88 -2.25 2.83
C GLY A 133 15.52 -1.92 3.44
N TYR A 134 15.07 -0.68 3.25
CA TYR A 134 13.82 -0.15 3.82
C TYR A 134 12.62 -1.08 3.61
N TYR A 135 12.45 -1.59 2.40
CA TYR A 135 11.32 -2.45 2.07
C TYR A 135 11.28 -3.76 2.88
N GLY A 136 12.42 -4.21 3.44
CA GLY A 136 12.43 -5.38 4.31
C GLY A 136 11.68 -5.14 5.62
N LEU A 137 11.95 -4.02 6.29
CA LEU A 137 11.20 -3.63 7.50
C LEU A 137 9.72 -3.35 7.19
N LEU A 138 9.44 -2.73 6.05
CA LEU A 138 8.07 -2.46 5.62
C LEU A 138 7.31 -3.78 5.37
N PHE A 139 7.99 -4.78 4.79
CA PHE A 139 7.42 -6.12 4.60
C PHE A 139 7.09 -6.80 5.93
N GLU A 140 8.02 -6.80 6.89
CA GLU A 140 7.78 -7.36 8.22
C GLU A 140 6.58 -6.69 8.91
N LYS A 141 6.50 -5.35 8.83
CA LYS A 141 5.35 -4.60 9.35
C LYS A 141 4.05 -5.03 8.67
N GLY A 142 4.04 -5.17 7.35
CA GLY A 142 2.86 -5.56 6.58
C GLY A 142 2.37 -6.96 6.92
N VAL A 143 3.29 -7.93 7.07
CA VAL A 143 2.94 -9.29 7.51
C VAL A 143 2.35 -9.27 8.92
N ALA A 144 3.04 -8.64 9.86
CA ALA A 144 2.59 -8.61 11.25
C ALA A 144 1.28 -7.83 11.42
N ALA A 145 1.05 -6.74 10.67
CA ALA A 145 -0.16 -5.93 10.69
C ALA A 145 -1.42 -6.78 10.46
N TRP A 146 -1.38 -7.73 9.53
CA TRP A 146 -2.49 -8.66 9.29
C TRP A 146 -2.89 -9.43 10.54
N TRP A 147 -1.90 -9.98 11.23
CA TRP A 147 -2.15 -10.86 12.39
C TRP A 147 -2.51 -10.09 13.67
N VAL A 148 -2.15 -8.81 13.77
CA VAL A 148 -2.58 -7.96 14.90
C VAL A 148 -3.90 -7.22 14.64
N GLY A 149 -4.61 -7.56 13.56
CA GLY A 149 -5.92 -7.00 13.24
C GLY A 149 -5.89 -5.69 12.43
N GLN A 150 -4.71 -5.18 12.07
CA GLN A 150 -4.55 -4.00 11.20
C GLN A 150 -4.64 -4.43 9.73
N THR A 151 -5.76 -5.09 9.38
CA THR A 151 -5.88 -5.81 8.10
C THR A 151 -5.82 -4.89 6.88
N GLU A 152 -6.40 -3.71 6.96
CA GLU A 152 -6.35 -2.74 5.86
C GLU A 152 -4.96 -2.19 5.67
N GLN A 153 -4.27 -1.82 6.76
CA GLN A 153 -2.87 -1.39 6.70
C GLN A 153 -1.97 -2.48 6.10
N ALA A 154 -2.23 -3.76 6.41
CA ALA A 154 -1.49 -4.87 5.81
C ALA A 154 -1.65 -4.91 4.29
N ARG A 155 -2.88 -4.72 3.79
CA ARG A 155 -3.18 -4.67 2.34
C ARG A 155 -2.49 -3.49 1.69
N GLU A 156 -2.62 -2.29 2.27
CA GLU A 156 -1.98 -1.07 1.78
C GLU A 156 -0.46 -1.21 1.69
N ILE A 157 0.18 -1.75 2.75
CA ILE A 157 1.62 -1.98 2.76
C ILE A 157 2.04 -2.99 1.68
N MET A 158 1.33 -4.12 1.56
CA MET A 158 1.68 -5.12 0.55
C MET A 158 1.47 -4.61 -0.88
N HIS A 159 0.44 -3.78 -1.08
CA HIS A 159 0.20 -3.09 -2.34
C HIS A 159 1.33 -2.11 -2.66
N ASP A 160 1.68 -1.23 -1.72
CA ASP A 160 2.77 -0.27 -1.87
C ASP A 160 4.10 -0.97 -2.18
N LEU A 161 4.44 -2.03 -1.43
CA LEU A 161 5.62 -2.84 -1.70
C LEU A 161 5.68 -3.36 -3.14
N LYS A 162 4.54 -3.80 -3.68
CA LYS A 162 4.50 -4.36 -5.03
C LYS A 162 4.80 -3.32 -6.11
N PHE A 163 4.33 -2.08 -5.94
CA PHE A 163 4.31 -1.09 -7.01
C PHE A 163 5.32 0.03 -6.85
N SER A 164 5.69 0.36 -5.61
CA SER A 164 6.60 1.48 -5.33
C SER A 164 8.05 1.04 -5.08
N TYR A 165 8.30 -0.26 -4.91
CA TYR A 165 9.64 -0.75 -4.55
C TYR A 165 10.20 -1.76 -5.56
N ARG A 166 11.49 -1.60 -5.88
CA ARG A 166 12.28 -2.65 -6.56
C ARG A 166 12.81 -3.63 -5.51
N MET A 167 12.14 -4.75 -5.37
CA MET A 167 12.51 -5.82 -4.45
C MET A 167 13.33 -6.91 -5.15
N ASN A 168 14.10 -7.67 -4.37
CA ASN A 168 14.63 -8.92 -4.88
C ASN A 168 13.49 -9.95 -5.11
N GLU A 169 13.80 -10.99 -5.88
CA GLU A 169 12.80 -11.98 -6.31
C GLU A 169 12.09 -12.68 -5.12
N MET A 170 12.81 -12.97 -4.05
CA MET A 170 12.25 -13.62 -2.86
C MET A 170 11.14 -12.77 -2.21
N PHE A 171 11.40 -11.48 -1.98
CA PHE A 171 10.41 -10.57 -1.42
C PHE A 171 9.26 -10.30 -2.39
N ALA A 172 9.54 -10.10 -3.67
CA ALA A 172 8.52 -9.90 -4.69
C ALA A 172 7.54 -11.09 -4.76
N ASN A 173 8.04 -12.32 -4.73
CA ASN A 173 7.22 -13.52 -4.70
C ASN A 173 6.40 -13.64 -3.40
N SER A 174 6.99 -13.24 -2.27
CA SER A 174 6.28 -13.25 -0.97
C SER A 174 5.16 -12.20 -0.92
N VAL A 175 5.41 -11.00 -1.42
CA VAL A 175 4.40 -9.93 -1.53
C VAL A 175 3.24 -10.37 -2.44
N ASN A 176 3.54 -10.94 -3.61
CA ASN A 176 2.50 -11.45 -4.52
C ASN A 176 1.64 -12.53 -3.87
N ARG A 177 2.26 -13.46 -3.15
CA ARG A 177 1.56 -14.53 -2.43
C ARG A 177 0.69 -13.96 -1.31
N ASN A 178 1.22 -13.01 -0.55
CA ASN A 178 0.47 -12.36 0.54
C ASN A 178 -0.73 -11.60 -0.01
N LEU A 179 -0.58 -10.79 -1.05
CA LEU A 179 -1.70 -10.11 -1.69
C LEU A 179 -2.76 -11.07 -2.21
N GLY A 180 -2.35 -12.21 -2.77
CA GLY A 180 -3.28 -13.27 -3.18
C GLY A 180 -4.07 -13.89 -2.01
N SER A 181 -3.51 -13.85 -0.80
CA SER A 181 -4.13 -14.45 0.41
C SER A 181 -4.96 -13.44 1.21
N ILE A 182 -4.46 -12.21 1.39
CA ILE A 182 -5.12 -11.20 2.23
C ILE A 182 -6.03 -10.25 1.43
N GLY A 183 -5.96 -10.30 0.11
CA GLY A 183 -6.71 -9.44 -0.79
C GLY A 183 -6.07 -8.04 -0.97
N TRP A 184 -6.77 -7.22 -1.74
CA TRP A 184 -6.36 -5.88 -2.12
C TRP A 184 -6.88 -4.83 -1.14
N PRO A 185 -6.30 -3.61 -1.08
CA PRO A 185 -6.83 -2.52 -0.27
C PRO A 185 -8.29 -2.25 -0.56
N ASN A 186 -9.05 -1.93 0.47
CA ASN A 186 -10.45 -1.58 0.34
C ASN A 186 -10.60 -0.13 -0.13
N THR A 187 -11.25 0.08 -1.28
CA THR A 187 -11.49 1.41 -1.83
C THR A 187 -12.50 2.22 -1.03
N THR A 188 -13.30 1.57 -0.20
CA THR A 188 -14.29 2.22 0.66
C THR A 188 -13.76 2.65 2.02
N THR A 189 -12.45 2.52 2.26
CA THR A 189 -11.80 3.01 3.49
C THR A 189 -11.96 4.52 3.62
N PRO A 190 -12.28 5.05 4.81
CA PRO A 190 -12.42 6.49 5.02
C PRO A 190 -11.18 7.27 4.59
N TYR A 191 -11.38 8.39 3.93
CA TYR A 191 -10.31 9.24 3.43
C TYR A 191 -9.67 10.04 4.57
N THR A 192 -8.35 10.11 4.54
CA THR A 192 -7.59 11.09 5.32
C THR A 192 -7.47 12.39 4.51
N SER A 193 -7.13 13.48 5.19
CA SER A 193 -6.80 14.75 4.49
C SER A 193 -5.66 14.56 3.48
N ASP A 194 -4.67 13.73 3.80
CA ASP A 194 -3.55 13.46 2.89
C ASP A 194 -4.02 12.70 1.64
N LYS A 195 -4.95 11.76 1.78
CA LYS A 195 -5.52 11.04 0.63
C LYS A 195 -6.34 11.99 -0.26
N GLN A 196 -7.13 12.88 0.34
CA GLN A 196 -7.87 13.91 -0.41
C GLN A 196 -6.92 14.82 -1.20
N LEU A 197 -5.83 15.28 -0.57
CA LEU A 197 -4.83 16.11 -1.22
C LEU A 197 -4.02 15.37 -2.30
N ALA A 198 -3.88 14.06 -2.19
CA ALA A 198 -3.16 13.23 -3.16
C ALA A 198 -3.98 12.90 -4.42
N ALA A 199 -5.25 13.28 -4.49
CA ALA A 199 -6.06 13.01 -5.67
C ALA A 199 -5.45 13.64 -6.93
N ARG A 200 -5.44 12.88 -8.05
CA ARG A 200 -4.87 13.28 -9.35
C ARG A 200 -5.37 14.62 -9.83
N VAL A 201 -6.64 14.89 -9.64
CA VAL A 201 -7.30 16.16 -9.92
C VAL A 201 -8.08 16.58 -8.69
N GLN A 202 -7.76 17.75 -8.16
CA GLN A 202 -8.54 18.37 -7.10
C GLN A 202 -9.85 18.89 -7.68
N PHE A 203 -10.93 18.79 -6.92
CA PHE A 203 -12.23 19.28 -7.33
C PHE A 203 -12.97 19.94 -6.17
N ASP A 204 -13.96 20.77 -6.48
CA ASP A 204 -14.71 21.51 -5.48
C ASP A 204 -15.50 20.55 -4.57
N GLY A 205 -15.23 20.62 -3.28
CA GLY A 205 -15.86 19.78 -2.25
C GLY A 205 -15.15 18.46 -1.97
N ILE A 206 -13.95 18.22 -2.51
CA ILE A 206 -13.16 17.00 -2.23
C ILE A 206 -12.89 16.83 -0.74
N GLU A 207 -12.73 17.93 -0.01
CA GLU A 207 -12.51 17.94 1.44
C GLU A 207 -13.70 17.40 2.24
N THR A 208 -14.88 17.35 1.61
CA THR A 208 -16.10 16.81 2.22
C THR A 208 -16.30 15.32 1.97
N VAL A 209 -15.48 14.73 1.10
CA VAL A 209 -15.58 13.30 0.78
C VAL A 209 -14.92 12.50 1.87
N GLU A 210 -15.72 11.82 2.69
CA GLU A 210 -15.21 10.92 3.74
C GLU A 210 -14.78 9.57 3.19
N LYS A 211 -15.47 9.07 2.16
CA LYS A 211 -15.17 7.81 1.47
C LYS A 211 -15.87 7.75 0.11
N ASN A 212 -15.34 6.98 -0.81
CA ASN A 212 -16.05 6.60 -2.04
C ASN A 212 -16.89 5.33 -1.82
N HIS A 213 -17.79 5.07 -2.74
CA HIS A 213 -18.63 3.87 -2.75
C HIS A 213 -18.31 2.93 -3.92
N ALA A 214 -17.75 3.44 -4.99
CA ALA A 214 -17.39 2.68 -6.18
C ALA A 214 -16.27 1.66 -5.91
N GLN A 215 -16.28 0.56 -6.65
CA GLN A 215 -15.28 -0.51 -6.53
C GLN A 215 -13.87 -0.05 -6.85
N SER A 216 -13.72 0.83 -7.82
CA SER A 216 -12.43 1.29 -8.35
C SER A 216 -12.33 2.81 -8.48
N TYR A 217 -12.95 3.56 -7.58
CA TYR A 217 -12.93 5.03 -7.59
C TYR A 217 -13.59 5.68 -8.81
N GLN A 218 -14.53 5.02 -9.48
CA GLN A 218 -15.27 5.59 -10.60
C GLN A 218 -16.02 6.87 -10.20
N ASP A 219 -16.64 6.89 -9.04
CA ASP A 219 -17.28 8.07 -8.44
C ASP A 219 -16.30 9.24 -8.25
N MET A 220 -15.06 8.96 -7.79
CA MET A 220 -14.00 9.97 -7.67
C MET A 220 -13.51 10.45 -9.03
N PHE A 221 -13.40 9.55 -10.02
CA PHE A 221 -13.04 9.92 -11.38
C PHE A 221 -14.08 10.86 -12.00
N VAL A 222 -15.37 10.55 -11.83
CA VAL A 222 -16.49 11.39 -12.30
C VAL A 222 -16.42 12.78 -11.66
N LEU A 223 -16.25 12.86 -10.34
CA LEU A 223 -16.12 14.13 -9.63
C LEU A 223 -14.89 14.92 -10.07
N SER A 224 -13.76 14.26 -10.28
CA SER A 224 -12.56 14.89 -10.83
C SER A 224 -12.80 15.46 -12.23
N ALA A 225 -13.43 14.69 -13.11
CA ALA A 225 -13.72 15.11 -14.48
C ALA A 225 -14.73 16.27 -14.57
N THR A 226 -15.65 16.34 -13.62
CA THR A 226 -16.72 17.35 -13.58
C THR A 226 -16.45 18.48 -12.58
N ASN A 227 -15.23 18.58 -12.04
CA ASN A 227 -14.81 19.55 -11.02
C ASN A 227 -15.78 19.61 -9.82
N GLY A 228 -16.14 18.45 -9.26
CA GLY A 228 -17.04 18.38 -8.09
C GLY A 228 -18.45 18.89 -8.37
N LYS A 229 -18.91 18.80 -9.61
CA LYS A 229 -20.24 19.28 -10.02
C LYS A 229 -21.32 18.81 -9.06
N ARG A 230 -22.15 19.76 -8.60
CA ARG A 230 -23.36 19.45 -7.85
C ARG A 230 -24.57 19.39 -8.77
N ASN A 231 -25.56 18.56 -8.38
CA ASN A 231 -26.80 18.36 -9.12
C ASN A 231 -26.57 17.90 -10.57
N GLY A 232 -25.56 17.06 -10.79
CA GLY A 232 -25.29 16.42 -12.06
C GLY A 232 -26.38 15.37 -12.42
N ARG A 233 -26.27 14.81 -13.62
CA ARG A 233 -27.21 13.82 -14.15
C ARG A 233 -26.49 12.57 -14.63
N TYR A 234 -27.02 11.39 -14.28
CA TYR A 234 -26.43 10.12 -14.68
C TYR A 234 -27.41 9.11 -15.24
N LEU A 235 -26.90 8.19 -16.05
CA LEU A 235 -27.49 6.91 -16.41
C LEU A 235 -26.54 5.80 -15.96
N GLU A 236 -27.02 4.92 -15.09
CA GLU A 236 -26.30 3.78 -14.56
C GLU A 236 -26.93 2.47 -15.01
N ILE A 237 -26.17 1.60 -15.64
CA ILE A 237 -26.64 0.34 -16.20
C ILE A 237 -25.84 -0.80 -15.61
N GLY A 238 -26.50 -1.70 -14.85
CA GLY A 238 -25.89 -2.67 -13.96
C GLY A 238 -25.56 -2.03 -12.63
N SER A 239 -26.59 -1.59 -11.88
CA SER A 239 -26.38 -0.79 -10.65
C SER A 239 -25.91 -1.61 -9.46
N ALA A 240 -26.13 -2.92 -9.44
CA ALA A 240 -25.82 -3.79 -8.32
C ALA A 240 -26.33 -3.25 -6.96
N GLU A 241 -25.59 -3.44 -5.86
CA GLU A 241 -26.01 -3.02 -4.52
C GLU A 241 -26.10 -1.49 -4.37
N PRO A 242 -27.00 -0.94 -3.54
CA PRO A 242 -27.26 0.51 -3.48
C PRO A 242 -26.07 1.36 -3.02
N PHE A 243 -25.15 0.81 -2.23
CA PHE A 243 -23.98 1.54 -1.68
C PHE A 243 -22.66 0.82 -1.84
N LYS A 244 -22.66 -0.50 -1.84
CA LYS A 244 -21.42 -1.26 -1.92
C LYS A 244 -21.05 -1.47 -3.38
N ASN A 245 -19.84 -1.09 -3.74
CA ASN A 245 -19.35 -1.14 -5.13
C ASN A 245 -20.26 -0.39 -6.13
N ASN A 246 -20.92 0.68 -5.67
CA ASN A 246 -21.86 1.43 -6.48
C ASN A 246 -21.24 2.75 -6.94
N ASN A 247 -21.30 3.01 -8.23
CA ASN A 247 -20.61 4.12 -8.88
C ASN A 247 -21.31 5.46 -8.75
N THR A 248 -22.59 5.48 -8.34
CA THR A 248 -23.43 6.69 -8.29
C THR A 248 -23.84 7.08 -6.87
N ALA A 249 -23.59 6.22 -5.87
CA ALA A 249 -24.03 6.48 -4.50
C ALA A 249 -23.41 7.75 -3.89
N LEU A 250 -22.12 7.98 -4.08
CA LEU A 250 -21.45 9.20 -3.63
C LEU A 250 -21.98 10.43 -4.36
N LEU A 251 -22.21 10.30 -5.67
CA LEU A 251 -22.72 11.39 -6.52
C LEU A 251 -24.09 11.85 -6.05
N GLU A 252 -25.00 10.91 -5.77
CA GLU A 252 -26.34 11.20 -5.25
C GLU A 252 -26.28 11.78 -3.84
N THR A 253 -25.65 11.08 -2.91
CA THR A 253 -25.79 11.38 -1.47
C THR A 253 -24.99 12.60 -1.02
N ALA A 254 -23.82 12.84 -1.59
CA ALA A 254 -22.94 13.94 -1.19
C ALA A 254 -22.96 15.13 -2.16
N PHE A 255 -23.24 14.90 -3.45
CA PHE A 255 -23.23 15.95 -4.47
C PHE A 255 -24.61 16.25 -5.06
N GLY A 256 -25.68 15.57 -4.60
CA GLY A 256 -27.05 15.87 -4.99
C GLY A 256 -27.40 15.51 -6.44
N TRP A 257 -26.68 14.57 -7.05
CA TRP A 257 -26.94 14.17 -8.42
C TRP A 257 -28.29 13.45 -8.55
N THR A 258 -28.93 13.62 -9.68
CA THR A 258 -30.18 12.93 -10.04
C THR A 258 -29.90 12.03 -11.24
N GLY A 259 -30.52 10.87 -11.25
CA GLY A 259 -30.30 9.94 -12.33
C GLY A 259 -31.27 8.78 -12.33
N VAL A 260 -30.96 7.82 -13.18
CA VAL A 260 -31.67 6.57 -13.27
C VAL A 260 -30.74 5.41 -13.35
N SER A 261 -31.05 4.38 -12.59
CA SER A 261 -30.30 3.13 -12.53
C SER A 261 -31.12 1.98 -13.08
N LEU A 262 -30.46 1.05 -13.77
CA LEU A 262 -31.08 -0.17 -14.30
C LEU A 262 -30.36 -1.39 -13.75
N ASP A 263 -31.11 -2.39 -13.33
CA ASP A 263 -30.60 -3.72 -13.01
C ASP A 263 -31.60 -4.79 -13.42
N ILE A 264 -31.16 -5.98 -13.75
CA ILE A 264 -32.04 -7.11 -14.10
C ILE A 264 -32.49 -7.88 -12.85
N ASN A 265 -31.85 -7.70 -11.73
CA ASN A 265 -32.11 -8.41 -10.50
C ASN A 265 -33.15 -7.66 -9.64
N GLN A 266 -34.38 -8.19 -9.59
CA GLN A 266 -35.50 -7.59 -8.85
C GLN A 266 -35.16 -7.40 -7.35
N LYS A 267 -34.40 -8.28 -6.72
CA LYS A 267 -34.03 -8.14 -5.30
C LYS A 267 -33.16 -6.90 -5.08
N VAL A 268 -32.15 -6.72 -5.92
CA VAL A 268 -31.24 -5.57 -5.89
C VAL A 268 -32.02 -4.27 -6.11
N VAL A 269 -32.89 -4.25 -7.10
CA VAL A 269 -33.76 -3.09 -7.36
C VAL A 269 -34.66 -2.73 -6.18
N THR A 270 -35.21 -3.74 -5.50
CA THR A 270 -36.01 -3.51 -4.28
C THR A 270 -35.17 -2.90 -3.16
N GLU A 271 -33.98 -3.43 -2.90
CA GLU A 271 -33.06 -2.90 -1.90
C GLU A 271 -32.60 -1.48 -2.24
N PHE A 272 -32.38 -1.19 -3.53
CA PHE A 272 -32.01 0.13 -4.00
C PHE A 272 -33.17 1.15 -3.77
N MET A 273 -34.42 0.78 -4.10
CA MET A 273 -35.61 1.63 -3.85
C MET A 273 -35.81 1.96 -2.37
N GLU A 274 -35.43 1.06 -1.47
CA GLU A 274 -35.58 1.27 -0.02
C GLU A 274 -34.50 2.21 0.57
N GLN A 275 -33.34 2.31 -0.09
CA GLN A 275 -32.16 2.94 0.47
C GLN A 275 -31.70 4.20 -0.30
N ARG A 276 -32.09 4.37 -1.54
CA ARG A 276 -31.69 5.47 -2.43
C ARG A 276 -32.94 6.26 -2.89
N SER A 277 -32.74 7.52 -3.25
CA SER A 277 -33.83 8.43 -3.64
C SER A 277 -34.04 8.50 -5.15
N ASN A 278 -33.00 8.22 -5.93
CA ASN A 278 -33.06 8.27 -7.38
C ASN A 278 -33.83 7.06 -7.97
N LEU A 279 -34.26 7.21 -9.20
CA LEU A 279 -35.05 6.18 -9.89
C LEU A 279 -34.19 4.95 -10.18
N VAL A 280 -34.76 3.78 -9.96
CA VAL A 280 -34.22 2.50 -10.37
C VAL A 280 -35.30 1.63 -11.01
N PHE A 281 -34.94 0.89 -12.05
CA PHE A 281 -35.89 0.02 -12.77
C PHE A 281 -35.32 -1.39 -12.92
N CYS A 282 -36.16 -2.39 -12.71
CA CYS A 282 -35.85 -3.77 -13.01
C CYS A 282 -36.12 -4.06 -14.49
N LEU A 283 -35.10 -3.94 -15.34
CA LEU A 283 -35.22 -4.08 -16.78
C LEU A 283 -34.04 -4.86 -17.39
N ASP A 284 -34.32 -5.60 -18.44
CA ASP A 284 -33.29 -6.11 -19.33
C ASP A 284 -32.72 -4.96 -20.19
N ALA A 285 -31.54 -4.49 -19.81
CA ALA A 285 -30.88 -3.32 -20.42
C ALA A 285 -30.61 -3.51 -21.93
N THR A 286 -30.47 -4.75 -22.40
CA THR A 286 -30.28 -5.05 -23.83
C THR A 286 -31.52 -4.81 -24.67
N LYS A 287 -32.72 -4.60 -24.05
CA LYS A 287 -34.00 -4.41 -24.73
C LYS A 287 -34.59 -3.01 -24.60
N VAL A 288 -33.88 -2.13 -23.87
CA VAL A 288 -34.34 -0.77 -23.64
C VAL A 288 -34.16 0.09 -24.90
N ASP A 289 -35.20 0.86 -25.23
CA ASP A 289 -35.12 2.00 -26.16
C ASP A 289 -34.66 3.24 -25.35
N TYR A 290 -33.37 3.48 -25.30
CA TYR A 290 -32.80 4.53 -24.46
C TYR A 290 -33.22 5.94 -24.88
N ALA A 291 -33.45 6.19 -26.15
CA ALA A 291 -33.95 7.49 -26.63
C ALA A 291 -35.31 7.81 -26.03
N LYS A 292 -36.25 6.87 -26.17
CA LYS A 292 -37.58 6.99 -25.61
C LYS A 292 -37.57 6.98 -24.09
N PHE A 293 -36.76 6.13 -23.48
CA PHE A 293 -36.65 5.95 -22.03
C PHE A 293 -36.21 7.25 -21.37
N LEU A 294 -35.04 7.80 -21.78
CA LEU A 294 -34.50 9.03 -21.24
C LEU A 294 -35.43 10.23 -21.48
N HIS A 295 -36.00 10.34 -22.66
CA HIS A 295 -36.95 11.38 -22.96
C HIS A 295 -38.19 11.30 -22.03
N THR A 296 -38.74 10.11 -21.80
CA THR A 296 -39.93 9.91 -20.93
C THR A 296 -39.62 10.30 -19.48
N LEU A 297 -38.37 10.13 -19.01
CA LEU A 297 -37.93 10.53 -17.68
C LEU A 297 -37.52 12.02 -17.59
N GLY A 298 -37.67 12.77 -18.70
CA GLY A 298 -37.38 14.21 -18.73
C GLY A 298 -35.87 14.54 -18.85
N PHE A 299 -35.03 13.56 -19.20
CA PHE A 299 -33.64 13.86 -19.56
C PHE A 299 -33.57 14.43 -20.98
N ALA A 300 -32.74 15.44 -21.16
CA ALA A 300 -32.56 16.08 -22.47
C ALA A 300 -31.11 16.61 -22.59
N GLY A 301 -30.57 16.47 -23.79
CA GLY A 301 -29.26 17.01 -24.14
C GLY A 301 -28.09 16.34 -23.38
N ASP A 302 -27.15 17.18 -22.95
CA ASP A 302 -25.94 16.69 -22.29
C ASP A 302 -26.22 16.17 -20.89
N MET A 303 -25.63 15.03 -20.59
CA MET A 303 -25.62 14.38 -19.27
C MET A 303 -24.20 14.31 -18.74
N ASP A 304 -24.04 14.07 -17.45
CA ASP A 304 -22.72 14.12 -16.84
C ASP A 304 -22.03 12.76 -16.79
N TYR A 305 -22.80 11.69 -16.56
CA TYR A 305 -22.20 10.37 -16.37
C TYR A 305 -23.04 9.25 -16.99
N LEU A 306 -22.36 8.35 -17.68
CA LEU A 306 -22.87 7.06 -18.13
C LEU A 306 -21.97 5.94 -17.56
N GLN A 307 -22.59 5.01 -16.85
CA GLN A 307 -21.96 3.78 -16.41
C GLN A 307 -22.60 2.59 -17.13
N ILE A 308 -21.78 1.71 -17.67
CA ILE A 308 -22.22 0.45 -18.28
C ILE A 308 -21.37 -0.70 -17.75
N ASP A 309 -22.02 -1.58 -17.00
CA ASP A 309 -21.41 -2.72 -16.32
C ASP A 309 -22.45 -3.86 -16.28
N CYS A 310 -22.40 -4.74 -17.26
CA CYS A 310 -23.34 -5.87 -17.37
C CYS A 310 -22.62 -7.13 -17.80
N ASP A 311 -22.83 -8.19 -17.04
CA ASP A 311 -22.34 -9.52 -17.35
C ASP A 311 -23.28 -10.32 -18.29
N PRO A 312 -22.74 -11.02 -19.27
CA PRO A 312 -21.34 -11.02 -19.73
C PRO A 312 -20.98 -9.74 -20.52
N PRO A 313 -19.68 -9.42 -20.73
CA PRO A 313 -19.24 -8.14 -21.34
C PRO A 313 -19.78 -7.90 -22.75
N THR A 314 -20.21 -8.94 -23.44
CA THR A 314 -20.92 -8.82 -24.73
C THR A 314 -22.23 -8.02 -24.58
N TYR A 315 -22.91 -8.10 -23.43
CA TYR A 315 -24.11 -7.32 -23.16
C TYR A 315 -23.77 -5.86 -22.92
N SER A 316 -22.71 -5.56 -22.17
CA SER A 316 -22.22 -4.18 -22.04
C SER A 316 -21.97 -3.53 -23.40
N PHE A 317 -21.35 -4.23 -24.34
CA PHE A 317 -21.11 -3.70 -25.69
C PHE A 317 -22.41 -3.59 -26.53
N GLU A 318 -23.35 -4.53 -26.40
CA GLU A 318 -24.64 -4.43 -27.06
C GLU A 318 -25.41 -3.20 -26.55
N ILE A 319 -25.42 -2.96 -25.26
CA ILE A 319 -26.02 -1.81 -24.61
C ILE A 319 -25.36 -0.52 -25.10
N LEU A 320 -24.03 -0.45 -25.09
CA LEU A 320 -23.29 0.71 -25.56
C LEU A 320 -23.69 1.17 -26.95
N LYS A 321 -23.89 0.23 -27.87
CA LYS A 321 -24.38 0.54 -29.23
C LYS A 321 -25.81 1.04 -29.30
N ARG A 322 -26.62 0.82 -28.26
CA ARG A 322 -28.04 1.29 -28.18
C ARG A 322 -28.13 2.68 -27.56
N ILE A 323 -27.09 3.18 -26.94
CA ILE A 323 -27.06 4.54 -26.40
C ILE A 323 -27.16 5.54 -27.56
N PRO A 324 -28.15 6.44 -27.56
CA PRO A 324 -28.36 7.39 -28.64
C PRO A 324 -27.42 8.60 -28.53
N PHE A 325 -26.14 8.41 -28.83
CA PHE A 325 -25.06 9.42 -28.72
C PHE A 325 -25.27 10.63 -29.65
N ASP A 326 -26.16 10.56 -30.62
CA ASP A 326 -26.58 11.66 -31.46
C ASP A 326 -27.59 12.61 -30.77
N GLN A 327 -28.21 12.16 -29.69
CA GLN A 327 -29.19 12.92 -28.91
C GLN A 327 -28.68 13.26 -27.51
N TYR A 328 -27.85 12.42 -26.93
CA TYR A 328 -27.34 12.55 -25.57
C TYR A 328 -25.80 12.40 -25.57
N ARG A 329 -25.09 13.40 -25.06
CA ARG A 329 -23.67 13.32 -24.81
C ARG A 329 -23.44 13.18 -23.31
N PHE A 330 -22.42 12.44 -22.92
CA PHE A 330 -22.06 12.25 -21.52
C PHE A 330 -20.67 12.83 -21.27
N ALA A 331 -20.50 13.61 -20.21
CA ALA A 331 -19.19 14.17 -19.89
C ALA A 331 -18.18 13.05 -19.57
N VAL A 332 -18.63 12.02 -18.85
CA VAL A 332 -17.85 10.87 -18.45
C VAL A 332 -18.57 9.56 -18.80
N ILE A 333 -17.81 8.57 -19.26
CA ILE A 333 -18.30 7.20 -19.42
C ILE A 333 -17.31 6.27 -18.71
N THR A 334 -17.81 5.36 -17.87
CA THR A 334 -17.08 4.17 -17.41
C THR A 334 -17.69 2.95 -18.08
N PHE A 335 -16.84 2.17 -18.74
CA PHE A 335 -17.30 1.04 -19.55
C PHE A 335 -16.54 -0.23 -19.16
N GLU A 336 -17.28 -1.17 -18.57
CA GLU A 336 -16.77 -2.48 -18.24
C GLU A 336 -16.72 -3.40 -19.46
N HIS A 337 -15.53 -3.94 -19.72
CA HIS A 337 -15.26 -4.78 -20.88
C HIS A 337 -14.72 -6.16 -20.53
N ASP A 338 -14.37 -6.39 -19.25
CA ASP A 338 -13.84 -7.67 -18.74
C ASP A 338 -12.87 -8.34 -19.71
N TYR A 339 -11.79 -7.65 -20.03
CA TYR A 339 -10.81 -8.11 -21.02
C TYR A 339 -10.31 -9.54 -20.76
N TYR A 340 -10.32 -9.96 -19.51
CA TYR A 340 -9.95 -11.33 -19.13
C TYR A 340 -11.00 -12.40 -19.48
N VAL A 341 -12.24 -11.97 -19.75
CA VAL A 341 -13.35 -12.86 -20.20
C VAL A 341 -13.41 -12.90 -21.72
N ASP A 342 -13.49 -11.73 -22.36
CA ASP A 342 -13.50 -11.60 -23.83
C ASP A 342 -12.64 -10.42 -24.28
N THR A 343 -11.45 -10.73 -24.82
CA THR A 343 -10.48 -9.73 -25.24
C THR A 343 -10.94 -8.83 -26.39
N ARG A 344 -11.96 -9.22 -27.14
CA ARG A 344 -12.48 -8.48 -28.31
C ARG A 344 -13.33 -7.29 -27.91
N ILE A 345 -14.04 -7.38 -26.80
CA ILE A 345 -15.05 -6.36 -26.39
C ILE A 345 -14.38 -5.03 -26.11
N ARG A 346 -13.25 -5.02 -25.42
CA ARG A 346 -12.49 -3.79 -25.15
C ARG A 346 -12.14 -3.05 -26.45
N ASP A 347 -11.55 -3.75 -27.40
CA ASP A 347 -11.04 -3.11 -28.61
C ASP A 347 -12.19 -2.61 -29.49
N GLN A 348 -13.30 -3.36 -29.57
CA GLN A 348 -14.52 -2.93 -30.24
C GLN A 348 -15.18 -1.70 -29.58
N ALA A 349 -15.23 -1.66 -28.25
CA ALA A 349 -15.77 -0.53 -27.52
C ALA A 349 -14.89 0.72 -27.68
N ARG A 350 -13.56 0.54 -27.69
CA ARG A 350 -12.61 1.63 -27.96
C ARG A 350 -12.81 2.23 -29.35
N GLU A 351 -12.89 1.40 -30.38
CA GLU A 351 -13.18 1.86 -31.75
C GLU A 351 -14.51 2.61 -31.82
N TYR A 352 -15.55 2.07 -31.18
CA TYR A 352 -16.87 2.67 -31.19
C TYR A 352 -16.90 4.02 -30.48
N LEU A 353 -16.39 4.14 -29.25
CA LEU A 353 -16.39 5.40 -28.49
C LEU A 353 -15.52 6.47 -29.13
N LEU A 354 -14.36 6.11 -29.70
CA LEU A 354 -13.53 7.02 -30.50
C LEU A 354 -14.33 7.56 -31.70
N SER A 355 -15.12 6.71 -32.38
CA SER A 355 -15.98 7.14 -33.49
C SER A 355 -17.11 8.10 -33.07
N LYS A 356 -17.46 8.10 -31.78
CA LYS A 356 -18.44 9.02 -31.17
C LYS A 356 -17.81 10.31 -30.63
N GLY A 357 -16.50 10.51 -30.80
CA GLY A 357 -15.78 11.70 -30.39
C GLY A 357 -15.31 11.71 -28.94
N TYR A 358 -15.38 10.59 -28.25
CA TYR A 358 -14.84 10.45 -26.88
C TYR A 358 -13.33 10.27 -26.88
N VAL A 359 -12.71 10.68 -25.79
CA VAL A 359 -11.28 10.51 -25.53
C VAL A 359 -11.10 9.48 -24.41
N LEU A 360 -10.25 8.49 -24.64
CA LEU A 360 -9.87 7.55 -23.61
C LEU A 360 -9.01 8.26 -22.57
N ALA A 361 -9.55 8.51 -21.39
CA ALA A 361 -8.83 9.15 -20.30
C ALA A 361 -7.90 8.15 -19.60
N ALA A 362 -8.40 6.97 -19.27
CA ALA A 362 -7.61 5.91 -18.70
C ALA A 362 -8.10 4.55 -19.23
N GLY A 363 -7.22 3.84 -19.91
CA GLY A 363 -7.52 2.51 -20.41
C GLY A 363 -6.95 1.43 -19.50
N ASP A 364 -7.52 0.23 -19.61
CA ASP A 364 -7.06 -0.96 -18.89
C ASP A 364 -7.05 -0.80 -17.37
N ILE A 365 -8.11 -0.19 -16.83
CA ILE A 365 -8.30 -0.04 -15.39
C ILE A 365 -8.53 -1.40 -14.73
N ALA A 366 -7.96 -1.54 -13.54
CA ALA A 366 -8.11 -2.72 -12.70
C ALA A 366 -8.26 -2.33 -11.22
N TYR A 367 -9.10 -3.07 -10.50
CA TYR A 367 -9.16 -2.99 -9.03
C TYR A 367 -8.08 -3.86 -8.38
N ASN A 368 -7.55 -4.81 -9.15
CA ASN A 368 -6.39 -5.63 -8.78
C ASN A 368 -5.36 -5.60 -9.91
N HIS A 369 -4.12 -5.93 -9.62
CA HIS A 369 -3.03 -5.82 -10.58
C HIS A 369 -2.90 -7.02 -11.55
N SER A 370 -3.93 -7.80 -11.72
CA SER A 370 -3.89 -8.97 -12.58
C SER A 370 -4.78 -8.88 -13.82
N HIS A 371 -5.87 -8.12 -13.74
CA HIS A 371 -6.88 -8.14 -14.79
C HIS A 371 -7.41 -6.75 -15.09
N SER A 372 -7.33 -6.35 -16.37
CA SER A 372 -8.05 -5.19 -16.89
C SER A 372 -9.52 -5.53 -17.04
N TYR A 373 -10.39 -4.71 -16.53
CA TYR A 373 -11.83 -4.93 -16.63
C TYR A 373 -12.61 -3.73 -17.18
N GLU A 374 -12.08 -2.51 -17.06
CA GLU A 374 -12.81 -1.28 -17.37
C GLU A 374 -11.94 -0.26 -18.09
N ASP A 375 -12.58 0.60 -18.92
CA ASP A 375 -12.00 1.80 -19.54
C ASP A 375 -12.78 3.03 -19.12
N TRP A 376 -12.07 4.15 -18.86
CA TRP A 376 -12.65 5.43 -18.50
C TRP A 376 -12.49 6.47 -19.60
N TRP A 377 -13.61 7.12 -19.94
CA TRP A 377 -13.73 7.99 -21.08
C TRP A 377 -14.24 9.36 -20.69
N ILE A 378 -13.83 10.40 -21.43
CA ILE A 378 -14.33 11.76 -21.29
C ILE A 378 -14.77 12.32 -22.65
N HIS A 379 -15.75 13.22 -22.61
CA HIS A 379 -16.13 13.98 -23.79
C HIS A 379 -15.37 15.30 -23.84
N PRO A 380 -14.56 15.59 -24.89
CA PRO A 380 -13.64 16.73 -24.90
C PRO A 380 -14.32 18.09 -24.88
N GLU A 381 -15.58 18.19 -25.28
CA GLU A 381 -16.34 19.46 -25.21
C GLU A 381 -17.06 19.65 -23.87
N LEU A 382 -17.21 18.61 -23.04
CA LEU A 382 -17.96 18.68 -21.79
C LEU A 382 -17.05 18.68 -20.54
N VAL A 383 -15.80 18.29 -20.69
CA VAL A 383 -14.77 18.34 -19.65
C VAL A 383 -13.79 19.45 -20.01
N SER A 384 -13.40 20.27 -19.05
CA SER A 384 -12.49 21.39 -19.30
C SER A 384 -11.09 20.93 -19.76
N ALA A 385 -10.42 21.70 -20.61
CA ALA A 385 -9.11 21.34 -21.14
C ALA A 385 -8.05 21.13 -20.05
N ASP A 386 -8.09 21.92 -18.97
CA ASP A 386 -7.17 21.79 -17.84
C ASP A 386 -7.36 20.44 -17.12
N VAL A 387 -8.60 20.02 -16.90
CA VAL A 387 -8.92 18.73 -16.31
C VAL A 387 -8.51 17.57 -17.23
N GLN A 388 -8.79 17.70 -18.55
CA GLN A 388 -8.37 16.70 -19.53
C GLN A 388 -6.85 16.47 -19.50
N ALA A 389 -6.08 17.54 -19.42
CA ALA A 389 -4.60 17.47 -19.41
C ALA A 389 -4.06 16.64 -18.22
N HIS A 390 -4.80 16.56 -17.12
CA HIS A 390 -4.43 15.76 -15.95
C HIS A 390 -5.03 14.34 -15.96
N LEU A 391 -6.23 14.18 -16.54
CA LEU A 391 -6.90 12.88 -16.53
C LEU A 391 -6.45 11.96 -17.68
N VAL A 392 -6.06 12.51 -18.84
CA VAL A 392 -5.69 11.67 -19.98
C VAL A 392 -4.31 11.06 -19.75
N ASP A 393 -4.29 9.75 -19.61
CA ASP A 393 -3.08 8.94 -19.46
C ASP A 393 -2.95 7.99 -20.64
N SER A 394 -2.15 8.38 -21.62
CA SER A 394 -1.90 7.62 -22.85
C SER A 394 -0.88 6.49 -22.69
N THR A 395 -0.37 6.25 -21.47
CA THR A 395 0.54 5.14 -21.23
C THR A 395 -0.17 3.80 -21.45
N SER A 396 0.52 2.88 -22.11
CA SER A 396 0.00 1.52 -22.31
C SER A 396 0.18 0.66 -21.06
N GLY A 397 -0.70 -0.32 -20.91
CA GLY A 397 -0.63 -1.33 -19.86
C GLY A 397 -1.67 -1.15 -18.76
N LEU A 398 -1.72 -2.14 -17.90
CA LEU A 398 -2.67 -2.23 -16.80
C LEU A 398 -2.49 -1.07 -15.82
N LYS A 399 -3.58 -0.41 -15.44
CA LYS A 399 -3.58 0.67 -14.46
C LYS A 399 -4.40 0.27 -13.23
N PHE A 400 -3.75 0.22 -12.09
CA PHE A 400 -4.50 0.10 -10.85
C PHE A 400 -5.25 1.41 -10.56
N ALA A 401 -6.56 1.31 -10.34
CA ALA A 401 -7.41 2.48 -10.18
C ALA A 401 -6.99 3.40 -9.04
N GLY A 402 -6.52 2.84 -7.92
CA GLY A 402 -6.01 3.60 -6.79
C GLY A 402 -4.78 4.42 -7.14
N ASP A 403 -3.81 3.83 -7.87
CA ASP A 403 -2.58 4.54 -8.27
C ASP A 403 -2.87 5.60 -9.34
N TYR A 404 -3.87 5.34 -10.19
CA TYR A 404 -4.29 6.32 -11.17
C TYR A 404 -4.98 7.52 -10.50
N MET A 405 -5.90 7.28 -9.57
CA MET A 405 -6.66 8.36 -8.91
C MET A 405 -5.84 9.11 -7.86
N PHE A 406 -4.93 8.41 -7.18
CA PHE A 406 -4.08 8.97 -6.13
C PHE A 406 -2.62 8.66 -6.47
N PRO A 407 -2.09 9.30 -7.53
CA PRO A 407 -0.71 9.08 -7.89
C PRO A 407 0.14 9.48 -6.71
N THR A 408 0.77 8.50 -6.08
CA THR A 408 1.89 8.82 -5.23
C THR A 408 2.82 9.62 -6.11
N THR A 409 3.15 10.83 -5.71
CA THR A 409 4.30 11.55 -6.25
C THR A 409 5.50 10.71 -5.83
N ALA A 410 5.64 9.55 -6.45
CA ALA A 410 6.85 8.79 -6.39
C ALA A 410 7.89 9.64 -7.12
N LYS A 411 8.47 10.56 -6.41
CA LYS A 411 9.88 10.80 -6.62
C LYS A 411 10.50 9.39 -6.63
N PRO A 412 11.37 9.05 -7.62
CA PRO A 412 12.20 7.87 -7.51
C PRO A 412 12.68 7.91 -6.07
N VAL A 413 12.41 6.86 -5.28
CA VAL A 413 12.59 6.88 -3.84
C VAL A 413 14.04 7.26 -3.57
N GLU A 414 14.33 8.53 -3.56
CA GLU A 414 15.12 9.10 -2.51
C GLU A 414 14.32 8.72 -1.26
N PRO A 415 14.90 7.96 -0.34
CA PRO A 415 14.26 7.62 0.91
C PRO A 415 13.60 8.91 1.39
N PRO A 416 12.36 8.86 1.90
CA PRO A 416 11.69 10.07 2.29
C PRO A 416 12.73 10.86 3.03
N VAL A 417 13.10 12.04 2.52
CA VAL A 417 13.75 13.03 3.33
C VAL A 417 12.66 13.29 4.36
N VAL A 418 12.64 12.42 5.37
CA VAL A 418 12.12 12.81 6.65
C VAL A 418 12.88 14.10 6.84
N GLU A 419 12.20 15.24 6.71
CA GLU A 419 12.75 16.46 7.24
C GLU A 419 13.25 16.02 8.59
N VAL A 420 14.55 15.78 8.67
CA VAL A 420 15.22 15.54 9.93
C VAL A 420 15.01 16.88 10.58
N ILE A 421 13.89 16.99 11.28
CA ILE A 421 13.80 18.02 12.32
C ILE A 421 15.10 17.81 13.03
N ASN A 422 16.02 18.74 12.78
CA ASN A 422 17.42 18.69 13.17
C ASN A 422 17.50 18.47 14.69
N ARG A 423 17.29 17.22 15.12
CA ARG A 423 17.41 16.74 16.50
C ARG A 423 18.85 16.34 16.78
N ASN A 424 19.81 16.86 16.01
CA ASN A 424 21.22 16.87 16.34
C ASN A 424 21.55 17.80 17.53
N ARG A 425 20.64 17.94 18.46
CA ARG A 425 20.93 18.29 19.82
C ARG A 425 20.50 17.14 20.72
N ILE A 426 21.26 16.06 20.68
CA ILE A 426 21.48 15.32 21.92
C ILE A 426 22.28 16.30 22.78
N ASP A 427 21.57 17.04 23.59
CA ASP A 427 22.15 17.85 24.62
C ASP A 427 22.93 16.88 25.51
N THR A 428 24.22 17.09 25.64
CA THR A 428 25.13 16.32 26.51
C THR A 428 24.86 16.54 27.99
N ARG A 429 23.66 17.03 28.35
CA ARG A 429 23.17 17.06 29.71
C ARG A 429 22.87 15.62 30.15
N SER A 430 23.26 15.33 31.40
CA SER A 430 23.13 14.01 32.02
C SER A 430 21.83 13.30 31.69
N ASN A 431 21.86 12.02 31.42
CA ASN A 431 20.74 11.13 31.04
C ASN A 431 19.52 11.17 31.99
N ALA A 432 19.57 11.92 33.08
CA ALA A 432 18.47 12.09 34.03
C ALA A 432 17.37 13.05 33.54
N ASP A 433 17.65 13.89 32.55
CA ASP A 433 16.74 14.99 32.14
C ASP A 433 16.06 14.79 30.78
N VAL A 434 16.28 13.66 30.11
CA VAL A 434 15.76 13.39 28.75
C VAL A 434 14.68 12.30 28.77
N VAL A 435 13.71 12.41 29.65
CA VAL A 435 12.45 11.68 29.51
C VAL A 435 11.43 12.65 28.93
N ASN A 436 11.23 12.61 27.60
CA ASN A 436 10.09 13.28 27.00
C ASN A 436 8.86 12.37 27.19
N PRO A 437 7.90 12.70 28.05
CA PRO A 437 6.75 11.86 28.36
C PRO A 437 5.81 11.63 27.17
N ASP A 438 5.91 12.44 26.10
CA ASP A 438 5.05 12.31 24.91
C ASP A 438 5.59 11.31 23.88
N TYR A 439 6.83 10.84 24.05
CA TYR A 439 7.47 9.92 23.08
C TYR A 439 7.28 8.44 23.39
N MET A 440 6.81 8.10 24.57
CA MET A 440 6.87 6.72 25.07
C MET A 440 5.62 6.31 25.87
N LYS A 441 4.42 6.41 25.30
CA LYS A 441 3.31 5.63 25.83
C LYS A 441 3.57 4.15 25.55
N GLY A 442 4.34 3.52 26.43
CA GLY A 442 4.52 2.08 26.45
C GLY A 442 5.97 1.55 26.44
N PHE A 443 6.98 2.40 26.35
CA PHE A 443 8.38 1.95 26.35
C PHE A 443 9.21 2.73 27.37
N TRP A 444 9.75 2.04 28.35
CA TRP A 444 10.67 2.62 29.34
C TRP A 444 12.05 2.00 29.14
N VAL A 445 13.03 2.77 28.67
CA VAL A 445 14.44 2.41 28.77
C VAL A 445 14.93 2.94 30.11
N VAL A 446 15.11 2.05 31.06
CA VAL A 446 15.71 2.42 32.35
C VAL A 446 17.21 2.19 32.24
N ASP A 447 17.97 3.25 32.24
CA ASP A 447 19.42 3.26 32.09
C ASP A 447 20.19 2.51 33.21
N ASN A 448 19.51 1.98 34.19
CA ASN A 448 20.04 1.17 35.27
C ASN A 448 19.24 -0.11 35.53
N PHE A 449 18.67 -0.68 34.47
CA PHE A 449 17.81 -1.88 34.54
C PHE A 449 18.39 -3.01 35.39
N TYR A 450 19.73 -3.13 35.46
CA TYR A 450 20.42 -4.13 36.29
C TYR A 450 20.86 -3.63 37.67
N ARG A 451 20.66 -2.34 38.01
CA ARG A 451 21.08 -1.79 39.31
C ARG A 451 19.94 -1.74 40.34
N ASP A 452 18.70 -1.75 39.88
CA ASP A 452 17.55 -1.76 40.80
C ASP A 452 16.44 -2.66 40.24
N PRO A 453 16.51 -4.00 40.51
CA PRO A 453 15.49 -4.93 40.08
C PRO A 453 14.14 -4.76 40.81
N ASP A 454 14.11 -4.01 41.91
CA ASP A 454 12.88 -3.77 42.67
C ASP A 454 12.06 -2.61 42.09
N ALA A 455 12.69 -1.68 41.34
CA ALA A 455 12.00 -0.65 40.60
C ALA A 455 11.13 -1.25 39.47
N ILE A 456 11.50 -2.41 38.94
CA ILE A 456 10.74 -3.12 37.87
C ILE A 456 9.49 -3.78 38.44
N ARG A 457 9.53 -4.31 39.66
CA ARG A 457 8.37 -4.94 40.32
C ARG A 457 7.28 -3.96 40.69
N ALA A 458 7.59 -2.66 40.76
CA ALA A 458 6.61 -1.62 41.06
C ALA A 458 5.79 -1.21 39.82
N PHE A 459 6.16 -1.64 38.59
CA PHE A 459 5.49 -1.34 37.32
C PHE A 459 4.79 -2.53 36.68
N ALA A 460 4.92 -3.73 37.22
CA ALA A 460 4.19 -4.93 36.81
C ALA A 460 2.95 -5.11 37.68
#